data_daaf11f56012815b3ab8d72b925a9168
#
_entry.id   daaf11f56012815b3ab8d72b925a9168
#
_cell.length_a   1.000
_cell.length_b   1.000
_cell.length_c   1.000
_cell.angle_alpha   90.00
_cell.angle_beta   90.00
_cell.angle_gamma   90.00
#
_symmetry.space_group_name_H-M   'P 1'
#
loop_
_entity.id
_entity.type
_entity.pdbx_description
1 polymer ?
#
loop_
_entity_poly.entity_id
_entity_poly.type
_entity_poly.pdbx_seq_one_letter_code
_entity_poly.pdbx_strand_id
1 'polypeptide(L)'
;MSRDSQPVTITGIGSVSPYGPLAGLMANAPLEPTTISAWATAGQRRAFLVPPFRPAAVVPGLKTRRLDRLSAWALVASSLAFKDAGIDLAQLDRSRVAVVFATAFGCIELTEAFYLSAAANGWHGTDPITFPETLASAPASHVAMFHGLRGPNVTVSNKYFAGESAILQAACIVRQGQADLAIVLAGEALARTLYEWYEQAHLLSPACYDANSQEAAGFIPSEGVAALVLESSTRMQERPEARNYARIISGRWAAGGHAAEIIRKMLSGSGPRLAICSSNGEPCAVSSTSSLVREVAGDDCVIAPPQAFARGLAGTGALFHFMLALSKRAGSPHGSELALMLGTTRDNGFAALLLELP
;
A
#
# COMPACT_ATOMS: atom_id res chain seq x y z
N MET A 1 9.65 3.88 -30.42
CA MET A 1 8.99 3.16 -29.33
C MET A 1 7.79 3.98 -28.91
N SER A 2 6.60 3.38 -28.85
CA SER A 2 5.42 4.11 -28.36
C SER A 2 5.65 4.51 -26.87
N ARG A 3 5.11 5.65 -26.43
CA ARG A 3 5.21 6.09 -25.01
C ARG A 3 4.70 5.04 -24.02
N ASP A 4 3.77 4.17 -24.45
CA ASP A 4 3.21 3.08 -23.63
C ASP A 4 4.22 1.97 -23.27
N SER A 5 5.38 1.89 -23.94
CA SER A 5 6.40 0.87 -23.71
C SER A 5 7.59 1.31 -22.85
N GLN A 6 7.62 2.58 -22.41
CA GLN A 6 8.72 3.03 -21.56
C GLN A 6 8.56 2.54 -20.13
N PRO A 7 9.58 1.91 -19.52
CA PRO A 7 9.54 1.46 -18.15
C PRO A 7 9.48 2.66 -17.19
N VAL A 8 8.81 2.46 -16.08
CA VAL A 8 8.74 3.40 -14.96
C VAL A 8 9.52 2.78 -13.81
N THR A 9 10.41 3.54 -13.19
CA THR A 9 11.30 3.05 -12.14
C THR A 9 10.82 3.46 -10.77
N ILE A 10 10.83 2.54 -9.81
CA ILE A 10 10.60 2.81 -8.40
C ILE A 10 11.93 3.22 -7.79
N THR A 11 12.05 4.47 -7.34
CA THR A 11 13.32 5.09 -6.91
C THR A 11 13.38 5.42 -5.43
N GLY A 12 12.24 5.46 -4.76
CA GLY A 12 12.17 5.74 -3.33
C GLY A 12 11.04 5.02 -2.64
N ILE A 13 11.27 4.68 -1.39
CA ILE A 13 10.30 4.00 -0.53
C ILE A 13 10.28 4.63 0.87
N GLY A 14 9.09 4.70 1.45
CA GLY A 14 8.88 5.20 2.79
C GLY A 14 7.66 4.55 3.43
N SER A 15 7.65 4.44 4.73
CA SER A 15 6.51 3.83 5.42
C SER A 15 6.30 4.38 6.82
N VAL A 16 5.06 4.26 7.27
CA VAL A 16 4.65 4.28 8.67
C VAL A 16 3.93 2.96 8.91
N SER A 17 4.45 2.12 9.78
CA SER A 17 4.02 0.73 9.95
C SER A 17 4.14 0.31 11.41
N PRO A 18 3.78 -0.90 11.78
CA PRO A 18 4.07 -1.45 13.11
C PRO A 18 5.55 -1.47 13.50
N TYR A 19 6.48 -1.32 12.54
CA TYR A 19 7.90 -1.04 12.80
C TYR A 19 8.21 0.45 13.09
N GLY A 20 7.20 1.33 13.05
CA GLY A 20 7.37 2.77 13.12
C GLY A 20 7.58 3.43 11.75
N PRO A 21 7.92 4.74 11.73
CA PRO A 21 8.23 5.48 10.51
C PRO A 21 9.63 5.11 10.00
N LEU A 22 9.74 4.77 8.70
CA LEU A 22 10.98 4.29 8.08
C LEU A 22 11.12 4.79 6.64
N ALA A 23 12.32 5.29 6.30
CA ALA A 23 12.75 5.54 4.93
C ALA A 23 13.60 4.36 4.45
N GLY A 24 13.33 3.88 3.23
CA GLY A 24 14.04 2.72 2.68
C GLY A 24 13.42 1.37 3.04
N LEU A 25 14.22 0.31 2.89
CA LEU A 25 13.77 -1.06 3.09
C LEU A 25 13.43 -1.35 4.55
N MET A 26 12.44 -2.21 4.76
CA MET A 26 11.98 -2.59 6.09
C MET A 26 12.88 -3.66 6.72
N ALA A 27 12.96 -3.66 8.05
CA ALA A 27 13.65 -4.73 8.76
C ALA A 27 12.89 -6.06 8.62
N ASN A 28 13.65 -7.17 8.53
CA ASN A 28 13.10 -8.54 8.51
C ASN A 28 12.86 -9.11 9.92
N ALA A 29 12.73 -8.26 10.93
CA ALA A 29 12.47 -8.69 12.29
C ALA A 29 11.02 -9.21 12.42
N PRO A 30 10.77 -10.27 13.21
CA PRO A 30 9.44 -10.70 13.55
C PRO A 30 8.66 -9.58 14.24
N LEU A 31 7.38 -9.45 13.91
CA LEU A 31 6.45 -8.56 14.59
C LEU A 31 5.43 -9.39 15.36
N GLU A 32 5.15 -8.97 16.58
CA GLU A 32 4.09 -9.52 17.40
C GLU A 32 2.91 -8.52 17.44
N PRO A 33 1.67 -9.02 17.31
CA PRO A 33 0.50 -8.18 17.46
C PRO A 33 0.33 -7.72 18.91
N THR A 34 -0.08 -6.48 19.09
CA THR A 34 -0.27 -5.86 20.42
C THR A 34 -1.72 -5.88 20.85
N THR A 35 -1.97 -5.95 22.17
CA THR A 35 -3.32 -5.89 22.72
C THR A 35 -3.87 -4.47 22.64
N ILE A 36 -5.10 -4.33 22.17
CA ILE A 36 -5.79 -3.06 22.03
C ILE A 36 -6.55 -2.76 23.35
N SER A 37 -5.87 -2.16 24.31
CA SER A 37 -6.45 -1.85 25.62
C SER A 37 -7.56 -0.80 25.58
N ALA A 38 -7.54 0.11 24.60
CA ALA A 38 -8.51 1.20 24.49
C ALA A 38 -9.94 0.71 24.12
N TRP A 39 -10.07 -0.51 23.57
CA TRP A 39 -11.38 -1.08 23.19
C TRP A 39 -11.83 -2.19 24.12
N ALA A 40 -11.48 -2.12 25.41
CA ALA A 40 -11.75 -3.12 26.43
C ALA A 40 -13.25 -3.44 26.53
N THR A 41 -13.69 -4.45 25.79
CA THR A 41 -14.87 -5.27 26.03
C THR A 41 -14.38 -6.65 26.45
N ALA A 42 -15.24 -7.50 27.01
CA ALA A 42 -14.86 -8.82 27.53
C ALA A 42 -14.03 -9.65 26.52
N GLY A 43 -12.72 -9.64 26.66
CA GLY A 43 -11.78 -10.39 25.83
C GLY A 43 -10.57 -9.54 25.38
N GLN A 44 -9.44 -10.23 25.15
CA GLN A 44 -8.28 -9.60 24.54
C GLN A 44 -8.55 -9.44 23.04
N ARG A 45 -8.28 -8.27 22.49
CA ARG A 45 -8.26 -7.99 21.07
C ARG A 45 -6.84 -7.58 20.67
N ARG A 46 -6.29 -8.16 19.64
CA ARG A 46 -4.91 -7.92 19.19
C ARG A 46 -4.89 -7.47 17.75
N ALA A 47 -3.95 -6.58 17.42
CA ALA A 47 -3.70 -6.10 16.07
C ALA A 47 -2.24 -5.68 15.92
N PHE A 48 -1.79 -5.52 14.69
CA PHE A 48 -0.50 -4.89 14.39
C PHE A 48 -0.68 -3.38 14.30
N LEU A 49 -0.37 -2.68 15.39
CA LEU A 49 -0.57 -1.24 15.52
C LEU A 49 0.72 -0.47 15.25
N VAL A 50 0.57 0.70 14.65
CA VAL A 50 1.66 1.68 14.53
C VAL A 50 2.00 2.20 15.93
N PRO A 51 3.28 2.08 16.37
CA PRO A 51 3.67 2.60 17.68
C PRO A 51 3.48 4.11 17.74
N PRO A 52 3.09 4.66 18.90
CA PRO A 52 2.93 6.09 19.05
C PRO A 52 4.22 6.86 18.72
N PHE A 53 4.12 7.85 17.86
CA PHE A 53 5.22 8.76 17.54
C PHE A 53 4.70 10.16 17.26
N ARG A 54 5.61 11.15 17.28
CA ARG A 54 5.26 12.54 16.92
C ARG A 54 5.62 12.78 15.45
N PRO A 55 4.65 12.99 14.55
CA PRO A 55 4.93 13.24 13.13
C PRO A 55 5.92 14.39 12.88
N ALA A 56 5.82 15.47 13.67
CA ALA A 56 6.75 16.60 13.59
C ALA A 56 8.20 16.27 13.99
N ALA A 57 8.44 15.18 14.72
CA ALA A 57 9.81 14.73 15.01
C ALA A 57 10.45 14.02 13.80
N VAL A 58 9.63 13.44 12.93
CA VAL A 58 10.09 12.79 11.70
C VAL A 58 10.13 13.78 10.54
N VAL A 59 9.10 14.64 10.43
CA VAL A 59 8.97 15.65 9.39
C VAL A 59 8.82 17.02 10.06
N PRO A 60 9.91 17.80 10.15
CA PRO A 60 9.88 19.11 10.80
C PRO A 60 8.84 20.05 10.20
N GLY A 61 8.11 20.77 11.06
CA GLY A 61 7.07 21.71 10.64
C GLY A 61 5.71 21.10 10.32
N LEU A 62 5.57 19.77 10.33
CA LEU A 62 4.32 19.08 10.07
C LEU A 62 3.29 19.33 11.19
N LYS A 63 2.12 19.86 10.81
CA LYS A 63 0.99 20.12 11.73
C LYS A 63 -0.13 19.12 11.45
N THR A 64 -0.41 18.24 12.42
CA THR A 64 -1.39 17.12 12.25
C THR A 64 -2.61 17.20 13.16
N ARG A 65 -2.76 18.26 13.95
CA ARG A 65 -3.77 18.34 15.03
C ARG A 65 -5.21 18.09 14.58
N ARG A 66 -5.55 18.38 13.33
CA ARG A 66 -6.91 18.26 12.77
C ARG A 66 -7.03 17.19 11.71
N LEU A 67 -5.96 16.46 11.44
CA LEU A 67 -5.93 15.43 10.41
C LEU A 67 -6.33 14.08 10.99
N ASP A 68 -7.00 13.28 10.17
CA ASP A 68 -7.11 11.86 10.43
C ASP A 68 -5.71 11.21 10.55
N ARG A 69 -5.58 10.15 11.36
CA ARG A 69 -4.31 9.42 11.51
C ARG A 69 -3.75 8.94 10.17
N LEU A 70 -4.63 8.46 9.28
CA LEU A 70 -4.26 8.00 7.95
C LEU A 70 -3.62 9.13 7.13
N SER A 71 -4.21 10.34 7.17
CA SER A 71 -3.65 11.53 6.51
C SER A 71 -2.29 11.91 7.09
N ALA A 72 -2.17 11.90 8.43
CA ALA A 72 -0.91 12.22 9.10
C ALA A 72 0.20 11.23 8.74
N TRP A 73 -0.11 9.93 8.67
CA TRP A 73 0.84 8.89 8.26
C TRP A 73 1.20 8.98 6.77
N ALA A 74 0.25 9.34 5.91
CA ALA A 74 0.51 9.56 4.48
C ALA A 74 1.53 10.69 4.26
N LEU A 75 1.42 11.78 5.03
CA LEU A 75 2.38 12.89 5.01
C LEU A 75 3.78 12.46 5.44
N VAL A 76 3.88 11.65 6.49
CA VAL A 76 5.16 11.12 6.97
C VAL A 76 5.75 10.15 5.95
N ALA A 77 4.97 9.17 5.48
CA ALA A 77 5.43 8.16 4.53
C ALA A 77 5.89 8.79 3.20
N SER A 78 5.14 9.78 2.66
CA SER A 78 5.53 10.49 1.43
C SER A 78 6.83 11.28 1.61
N SER A 79 6.99 11.97 2.73
CA SER A 79 8.22 12.72 3.03
C SER A 79 9.44 11.78 3.14
N LEU A 80 9.26 10.61 3.77
CA LEU A 80 10.30 9.60 3.87
C LEU A 80 10.65 8.99 2.52
N ALA A 81 9.66 8.74 1.66
CA ALA A 81 9.88 8.21 0.31
C ALA A 81 10.62 9.22 -0.59
N PHE A 82 10.26 10.51 -0.56
CA PHE A 82 11.00 11.55 -1.28
C PHE A 82 12.44 11.68 -0.78
N LYS A 83 12.65 11.61 0.54
CA LYS A 83 14.00 11.61 1.14
C LYS A 83 14.82 10.41 0.68
N ASP A 84 14.22 9.21 0.68
CA ASP A 84 14.88 7.98 0.25
C ASP A 84 15.25 8.02 -1.25
N ALA A 85 14.35 8.57 -2.09
CA ALA A 85 14.61 8.80 -3.50
C ALA A 85 15.66 9.89 -3.78
N GLY A 86 16.08 10.66 -2.77
CA GLY A 86 16.96 11.82 -2.96
C GLY A 86 16.30 12.94 -3.79
N ILE A 87 14.97 13.10 -3.69
CA ILE A 87 14.21 14.10 -4.41
C ILE A 87 14.21 15.42 -3.64
N ASP A 88 14.74 16.48 -4.29
CA ASP A 88 14.54 17.87 -3.85
C ASP A 88 13.32 18.46 -4.58
N LEU A 89 12.21 18.56 -3.87
CA LEU A 89 10.96 19.10 -4.43
C LEU A 89 11.08 20.60 -4.83
N ALA A 90 12.06 21.35 -4.29
CA ALA A 90 12.24 22.75 -4.66
C ALA A 90 12.77 22.90 -6.10
N GLN A 91 13.43 21.88 -6.62
CA GLN A 91 14.01 21.88 -7.97
C GLN A 91 13.06 21.29 -9.03
N LEU A 92 11.84 20.88 -8.63
CA LEU A 92 10.89 20.25 -9.54
C LEU A 92 9.79 21.18 -10.00
N ASP A 93 9.35 20.99 -11.24
CA ASP A 93 8.03 21.46 -11.65
C ASP A 93 6.96 20.61 -10.93
N ARG A 94 6.40 21.17 -9.87
CA ARG A 94 5.41 20.49 -9.03
C ARG A 94 4.09 20.22 -9.75
N SER A 95 3.83 20.84 -10.91
CA SER A 95 2.69 20.51 -11.77
C SER A 95 2.90 19.19 -12.52
N ARG A 96 4.15 18.69 -12.54
CA ARG A 96 4.54 17.41 -13.15
C ARG A 96 4.73 16.29 -12.14
N VAL A 97 4.25 16.46 -10.90
CA VAL A 97 4.29 15.44 -9.84
C VAL A 97 2.89 15.01 -9.48
N ALA A 98 2.57 13.74 -9.74
CA ALA A 98 1.27 13.14 -9.42
C ALA A 98 1.23 12.58 -8.00
N VAL A 99 0.04 12.55 -7.41
CA VAL A 99 -0.26 11.84 -6.16
C VAL A 99 -1.30 10.76 -6.45
N VAL A 100 -1.02 9.52 -6.05
CA VAL A 100 -1.97 8.42 -6.14
C VAL A 100 -2.06 7.76 -4.76
N PHE A 101 -3.24 7.80 -4.15
CA PHE A 101 -3.48 7.22 -2.83
C PHE A 101 -4.46 6.05 -2.92
N ALA A 102 -4.11 4.93 -2.31
CA ALA A 102 -4.93 3.73 -2.25
C ALA A 102 -5.43 3.45 -0.84
N THR A 103 -6.69 3.13 -0.71
CA THR A 103 -7.31 2.73 0.56
C THR A 103 -8.52 1.83 0.31
N ALA A 104 -8.85 0.96 1.27
CA ALA A 104 -10.08 0.19 1.25
C ALA A 104 -11.22 0.91 1.98
N PHE A 105 -10.89 1.60 3.08
CA PHE A 105 -11.87 2.17 4.02
C PHE A 105 -11.74 3.68 4.22
N GLY A 106 -10.64 4.29 3.78
CA GLY A 106 -10.41 5.72 3.92
C GLY A 106 -10.18 6.16 5.36
N CYS A 107 -10.55 7.40 5.66
CA CYS A 107 -10.41 8.01 6.99
C CYS A 107 -11.52 7.51 7.94
N ILE A 108 -11.57 6.19 8.17
CA ILE A 108 -12.69 5.54 8.86
C ILE A 108 -12.81 5.97 10.31
N GLU A 109 -11.72 6.34 10.98
CA GLU A 109 -11.71 6.76 12.38
C GLU A 109 -12.45 8.10 12.57
N LEU A 110 -12.15 9.10 11.74
CA LEU A 110 -12.91 10.36 11.76
C LEU A 110 -14.32 10.20 11.20
N THR A 111 -14.52 9.33 10.23
CA THR A 111 -15.85 8.99 9.70
C THR A 111 -16.73 8.42 10.81
N GLU A 112 -16.22 7.46 11.58
CA GLU A 112 -16.91 6.89 12.75
C GLU A 112 -17.27 7.99 13.75
N ALA A 113 -16.30 8.79 14.19
CA ALA A 113 -16.51 9.86 15.15
C ALA A 113 -17.53 10.89 14.66
N PHE A 114 -17.49 11.28 13.38
CA PHE A 114 -18.41 12.22 12.77
C PHE A 114 -19.85 11.70 12.79
N TYR A 115 -20.07 10.46 12.33
CA TYR A 115 -21.42 9.88 12.30
C TYR A 115 -21.97 9.56 13.69
N LEU A 116 -21.14 9.17 14.65
CA LEU A 116 -21.57 9.00 16.05
C LEU A 116 -21.99 10.34 16.65
N SER A 117 -21.29 11.43 16.35
CA SER A 117 -21.72 12.79 16.76
C SER A 117 -23.04 13.18 16.12
N ALA A 118 -23.22 12.91 14.83
CA ALA A 118 -24.49 13.18 14.15
C ALA A 118 -25.66 12.38 14.73
N ALA A 119 -25.44 11.12 15.08
CA ALA A 119 -26.45 10.26 15.69
C ALA A 119 -26.86 10.74 17.10
N ALA A 120 -25.88 11.23 17.87
CA ALA A 120 -26.15 11.71 19.25
C ALA A 120 -26.75 13.10 19.29
N ASN A 121 -26.33 14.02 18.41
CA ASN A 121 -26.62 15.45 18.50
C ASN A 121 -27.43 16.02 17.32
N GLY A 122 -27.78 15.16 16.34
CA GLY A 122 -28.31 15.58 15.04
C GLY A 122 -27.26 16.24 14.15
N TRP A 123 -27.61 16.46 12.88
CA TRP A 123 -26.68 17.05 11.88
C TRP A 123 -26.19 18.46 12.25
N HIS A 124 -27.02 19.26 12.97
CA HIS A 124 -26.64 20.60 13.45
C HIS A 124 -25.55 20.55 14.54
N GLY A 125 -25.37 19.42 15.20
CA GLY A 125 -24.33 19.22 16.22
C GLY A 125 -22.99 18.70 15.66
N THR A 126 -22.89 18.47 14.36
CA THR A 126 -21.63 18.05 13.74
C THR A 126 -20.74 19.25 13.42
N ASP A 127 -19.41 19.06 13.49
CA ASP A 127 -18.45 20.07 13.08
C ASP A 127 -18.24 20.00 11.53
N PRO A 128 -18.69 21.03 10.78
CA PRO A 128 -18.54 21.05 9.33
C PRO A 128 -17.05 21.08 8.87
N ILE A 129 -16.13 21.49 9.73
CA ILE A 129 -14.69 21.51 9.44
C ILE A 129 -14.13 20.07 9.41
N THR A 130 -14.73 19.16 10.16
CA THR A 130 -14.30 17.75 10.20
C THR A 130 -14.80 16.95 8.99
N PHE A 131 -15.90 17.34 8.35
CA PHE A 131 -16.46 16.59 7.22
C PHE A 131 -15.49 16.33 6.07
N PRO A 132 -14.69 17.30 5.55
CA PRO A 132 -13.72 17.04 4.49
C PRO A 132 -12.66 16.00 4.87
N GLU A 133 -12.35 15.88 6.17
CA GLU A 133 -11.36 14.92 6.68
C GLU A 133 -11.89 13.47 6.75
N THR A 134 -13.22 13.28 6.62
CA THR A 134 -13.83 11.94 6.55
C THR A 134 -13.71 11.30 5.15
N LEU A 135 -13.35 12.09 4.15
CA LEU A 135 -13.30 11.62 2.77
C LEU A 135 -12.06 10.74 2.53
N ALA A 136 -12.23 9.66 1.75
CA ALA A 136 -11.12 8.78 1.37
C ALA A 136 -10.01 9.51 0.56
N SER A 137 -10.33 10.66 -0.03
CA SER A 137 -9.39 11.51 -0.78
C SER A 137 -8.61 12.50 0.09
N ALA A 138 -8.95 12.66 1.37
CA ALA A 138 -8.28 13.60 2.25
C ALA A 138 -6.76 13.35 2.36
N PRO A 139 -6.26 12.10 2.54
CA PRO A 139 -4.82 11.84 2.61
C PRO A 139 -4.07 12.29 1.35
N ALA A 140 -4.60 12.01 0.16
CA ALA A 140 -3.99 12.44 -1.11
C ALA A 140 -3.94 13.96 -1.23
N SER A 141 -5.02 14.64 -0.82
CA SER A 141 -5.13 16.10 -0.84
C SER A 141 -4.13 16.74 0.12
N HIS A 142 -3.99 16.20 1.34
CA HIS A 142 -3.01 16.70 2.31
C HIS A 142 -1.58 16.51 1.84
N VAL A 143 -1.25 15.36 1.23
CA VAL A 143 0.08 15.12 0.63
C VAL A 143 0.34 16.14 -0.47
N ALA A 144 -0.61 16.38 -1.37
CA ALA A 144 -0.46 17.37 -2.43
C ALA A 144 -0.26 18.78 -1.87
N MET A 145 -1.08 19.20 -0.91
CA MET A 145 -0.99 20.53 -0.28
C MET A 145 0.33 20.73 0.47
N PHE A 146 0.74 19.76 1.29
CA PHE A 146 1.94 19.87 2.11
C PHE A 146 3.20 19.96 1.27
N HIS A 147 3.33 19.14 0.23
CA HIS A 147 4.47 19.16 -0.68
C HIS A 147 4.32 20.17 -1.82
N GLY A 148 3.18 20.87 -1.93
CA GLY A 148 2.88 21.85 -2.97
C GLY A 148 2.75 21.23 -4.36
N LEU A 149 2.34 19.94 -4.45
CA LEU A 149 2.19 19.20 -5.72
C LEU A 149 0.92 19.65 -6.43
N ARG A 150 0.98 19.81 -7.74
CA ARG A 150 -0.11 20.35 -8.58
C ARG A 150 -0.40 19.49 -9.80
N GLY A 151 0.22 18.33 -9.90
CA GLY A 151 -0.06 17.32 -10.92
C GLY A 151 -1.36 16.54 -10.63
N PRO A 152 -1.61 15.47 -11.40
CA PRO A 152 -2.76 14.60 -11.18
C PRO A 152 -2.84 14.09 -9.73
N ASN A 153 -4.05 14.16 -9.15
CA ASN A 153 -4.32 13.68 -7.79
C ASN A 153 -5.47 12.68 -7.85
N VAL A 154 -5.19 11.42 -7.54
CA VAL A 154 -6.11 10.29 -7.71
C VAL A 154 -6.22 9.49 -6.42
N THR A 155 -7.43 9.13 -6.03
CA THR A 155 -7.69 8.19 -4.95
C THR A 155 -8.30 6.92 -5.53
N VAL A 156 -7.69 5.78 -5.21
CA VAL A 156 -8.14 4.44 -5.59
C VAL A 156 -8.75 3.78 -4.36
N SER A 157 -10.06 3.53 -4.39
CA SER A 157 -10.75 2.81 -3.32
C SER A 157 -11.14 1.41 -3.79
N ASN A 158 -10.48 0.39 -3.23
CA ASN A 158 -10.71 -1.01 -3.54
C ASN A 158 -10.32 -1.89 -2.36
N LYS A 159 -11.18 -2.86 -2.01
CA LYS A 159 -10.97 -3.72 -0.83
C LYS A 159 -9.93 -4.83 -1.03
N TYR A 160 -9.55 -5.16 -2.27
CA TYR A 160 -8.75 -6.36 -2.55
C TYR A 160 -7.36 -6.06 -3.08
N PHE A 161 -7.22 -5.18 -4.09
CA PHE A 161 -5.95 -4.90 -4.76
C PHE A 161 -5.77 -3.38 -5.02
N ALA A 162 -6.14 -2.56 -4.03
CA ALA A 162 -6.00 -1.11 -4.13
C ALA A 162 -4.55 -0.69 -4.35
N GLY A 163 -3.60 -1.34 -3.69
CA GLY A 163 -2.18 -1.03 -3.79
C GLY A 163 -1.64 -1.27 -5.20
N GLU A 164 -1.90 -2.42 -5.79
CA GLU A 164 -1.51 -2.74 -7.17
C GLU A 164 -2.17 -1.79 -8.16
N SER A 165 -3.47 -1.52 -7.98
CA SER A 165 -4.20 -0.58 -8.83
C SER A 165 -3.60 0.82 -8.78
N ALA A 166 -3.16 1.29 -7.61
CA ALA A 166 -2.51 2.59 -7.46
C ALA A 166 -1.16 2.64 -8.18
N ILE A 167 -0.34 1.59 -8.07
CA ILE A 167 0.92 1.48 -8.81
C ILE A 167 0.67 1.52 -10.32
N LEU A 168 -0.33 0.75 -10.80
CA LEU A 168 -0.72 0.72 -12.21
C LEU A 168 -1.20 2.09 -12.69
N GLN A 169 -2.06 2.76 -11.92
CA GLN A 169 -2.57 4.08 -12.26
C GLN A 169 -1.44 5.11 -12.33
N ALA A 170 -0.54 5.12 -11.36
CA ALA A 170 0.61 6.01 -11.35
C ALA A 170 1.56 5.74 -12.52
N ALA A 171 1.86 4.48 -12.81
CA ALA A 171 2.68 4.10 -13.96
C ALA A 171 2.04 4.53 -15.28
N CYS A 172 0.72 4.45 -15.40
CA CYS A 172 -0.03 4.93 -16.56
C CYS A 172 0.11 6.46 -16.73
N ILE A 173 -0.11 7.22 -15.64
CA ILE A 173 0.03 8.69 -15.62
C ILE A 173 1.44 9.11 -16.10
N VAL A 174 2.49 8.44 -15.57
CA VAL A 174 3.88 8.73 -15.93
C VAL A 174 4.17 8.35 -17.37
N ARG A 175 3.75 7.16 -17.84
CA ARG A 175 3.95 6.71 -19.23
C ARG A 175 3.25 7.60 -20.25
N GLN A 176 2.06 8.08 -19.94
CA GLN A 176 1.32 9.01 -20.80
C GLN A 176 1.90 10.42 -20.81
N GLY A 177 2.92 10.69 -19.99
CA GLY A 177 3.56 11.99 -19.88
C GLY A 177 2.69 13.05 -19.22
N GLN A 178 1.67 12.64 -18.44
CA GLN A 178 0.86 13.56 -17.62
C GLN A 178 1.63 14.05 -16.39
N ALA A 179 2.58 13.25 -15.91
CA ALA A 179 3.55 13.60 -14.88
C ALA A 179 4.91 12.98 -15.21
N ASP A 180 5.99 13.53 -14.66
CA ASP A 180 7.35 12.99 -14.78
C ASP A 180 7.70 12.12 -13.57
N LEU A 181 6.98 12.35 -12.46
CA LEU A 181 7.12 11.66 -11.20
C LEU A 181 5.74 11.44 -10.58
N ALA A 182 5.56 10.33 -9.90
CA ALA A 182 4.39 10.06 -9.09
C ALA A 182 4.78 9.58 -7.70
N ILE A 183 4.10 10.09 -6.67
CA ILE A 183 4.10 9.50 -5.34
C ILE A 183 2.86 8.60 -5.21
N VAL A 184 3.09 7.31 -4.99
CA VAL A 184 2.05 6.31 -4.75
C VAL A 184 2.03 5.98 -3.27
N LEU A 185 0.87 6.06 -2.67
CA LEU A 185 0.68 5.70 -1.27
C LEU A 185 -0.44 4.65 -1.16
N ALA A 186 -0.30 3.75 -0.20
CA ALA A 186 -1.36 2.81 0.15
C ALA A 186 -1.38 2.57 1.65
N GLY A 187 -2.55 2.57 2.26
CA GLY A 187 -2.64 2.34 3.70
C GLY A 187 -4.04 2.40 4.28
N GLU A 188 -4.10 1.96 5.54
CA GLU A 188 -5.31 1.93 6.38
C GLU A 188 -4.98 2.39 7.80
N ALA A 189 -5.95 3.03 8.43
CA ALA A 189 -6.00 3.22 9.88
C ALA A 189 -7.06 2.28 10.46
N LEU A 190 -6.75 1.60 11.56
CA LEU A 190 -7.66 0.65 12.19
C LEU A 190 -8.58 1.37 13.16
N ALA A 191 -9.89 1.39 12.87
CA ALA A 191 -10.93 1.89 13.77
C ALA A 191 -11.65 0.73 14.49
N ARG A 192 -12.30 1.05 15.60
CA ARG A 192 -13.05 0.08 16.40
C ARG A 192 -14.16 -0.60 15.59
N THR A 193 -14.98 0.20 14.90
CA THR A 193 -16.07 -0.31 14.06
C THR A 193 -15.58 -1.27 12.99
N LEU A 194 -14.41 -1.00 12.38
CA LEU A 194 -13.82 -1.88 11.39
C LEU A 194 -13.39 -3.21 12.01
N TYR A 195 -12.77 -3.20 13.19
CA TYR A 195 -12.38 -4.42 13.90
C TYR A 195 -13.62 -5.26 14.26
N GLU A 196 -14.66 -4.63 14.83
CA GLU A 196 -15.91 -5.28 15.18
C GLU A 196 -16.63 -5.87 13.95
N TRP A 197 -16.54 -5.18 12.80
CA TRP A 197 -17.05 -5.72 11.55
C TRP A 197 -16.29 -6.98 11.11
N TYR A 198 -14.95 -6.99 11.21
CA TYR A 198 -14.15 -8.18 10.92
C TYR A 198 -14.51 -9.36 11.85
N GLU A 199 -14.75 -9.09 13.14
CA GLU A 199 -15.23 -10.11 14.11
C GLU A 199 -16.55 -10.72 13.67
N GLN A 200 -17.55 -9.88 13.38
CA GLN A 200 -18.89 -10.31 12.96
C GLN A 200 -18.85 -11.07 11.63
N ALA A 201 -17.96 -10.72 10.74
CA ALA A 201 -17.76 -11.39 9.47
C ALA A 201 -16.92 -12.69 9.57
N HIS A 202 -16.47 -13.08 10.77
CA HIS A 202 -15.62 -14.25 11.03
C HIS A 202 -14.33 -14.28 10.17
N LEU A 203 -13.71 -13.11 9.98
CA LEU A 203 -12.50 -12.96 9.17
C LEU A 203 -11.21 -12.98 9.99
N LEU A 204 -11.32 -12.84 11.32
CA LEU A 204 -10.17 -12.73 12.21
C LEU A 204 -9.58 -14.11 12.56
N SER A 205 -8.24 -14.15 12.63
CA SER A 205 -7.50 -15.30 13.13
C SER A 205 -7.75 -15.51 14.65
N PRO A 206 -7.77 -16.74 15.16
CA PRO A 206 -7.79 -17.02 16.59
C PRO A 206 -6.66 -16.32 17.37
N ALA A 207 -5.52 -16.07 16.74
CA ALA A 207 -4.41 -15.32 17.33
C ALA A 207 -4.75 -13.86 17.69
N CYS A 208 -5.90 -13.34 17.24
CA CYS A 208 -6.43 -12.05 17.68
C CYS A 208 -6.91 -12.05 19.13
N TYR A 209 -7.23 -13.23 19.66
CA TYR A 209 -7.84 -13.38 20.98
C TYR A 209 -6.93 -14.13 21.97
N ASP A 210 -6.08 -15.00 21.47
CA ASP A 210 -5.13 -15.77 22.26
C ASP A 210 -3.73 -15.74 21.63
N ALA A 211 -2.76 -15.22 22.40
CA ALA A 211 -1.38 -15.12 21.96
C ALA A 211 -0.71 -16.45 21.66
N ASN A 212 -1.20 -17.54 22.27
CA ASN A 212 -0.66 -18.90 22.10
C ASN A 212 -1.29 -19.63 20.90
N SER A 213 -2.35 -19.09 20.31
CA SER A 213 -2.98 -19.67 19.13
C SER A 213 -2.11 -19.45 17.89
N GLN A 214 -1.97 -20.52 17.09
CA GLN A 214 -1.34 -20.40 15.77
C GLN A 214 -2.27 -19.69 14.79
N GLU A 215 -1.69 -18.95 13.86
CA GLU A 215 -2.42 -18.28 12.78
C GLU A 215 -2.87 -19.32 11.73
N ALA A 216 -3.94 -20.04 12.04
CA ALA A 216 -4.42 -21.16 11.21
C ALA A 216 -5.40 -20.72 10.11
N ALA A 217 -6.25 -19.72 10.38
CA ALA A 217 -7.24 -19.20 9.45
C ALA A 217 -7.52 -17.72 9.77
N GLY A 218 -7.96 -16.96 8.77
CA GLY A 218 -8.21 -15.52 8.91
C GLY A 218 -6.94 -14.67 8.92
N PHE A 219 -7.07 -13.44 9.38
CA PHE A 219 -5.96 -12.50 9.48
C PHE A 219 -5.98 -11.74 10.82
N ILE A 220 -4.85 -11.13 11.16
CA ILE A 220 -4.74 -10.20 12.28
C ILE A 220 -4.81 -8.80 11.69
N PRO A 221 -5.78 -7.94 12.09
CA PRO A 221 -5.89 -6.58 11.58
C PRO A 221 -4.61 -5.78 11.77
N SER A 222 -4.34 -4.89 10.86
CA SER A 222 -3.14 -4.07 10.87
C SER A 222 -3.47 -2.65 10.43
N GLU A 223 -2.53 -1.73 10.69
CA GLU A 223 -2.59 -0.36 10.25
C GLU A 223 -1.23 0.13 9.75
N GLY A 224 -1.23 1.15 8.91
CA GLY A 224 -0.03 1.77 8.39
C GLY A 224 -0.21 2.34 6.99
N VAL A 225 0.79 3.08 6.53
CA VAL A 225 0.89 3.65 5.17
C VAL A 225 2.25 3.36 4.59
N ALA A 226 2.29 2.81 3.39
CA ALA A 226 3.49 2.69 2.57
C ALA A 226 3.45 3.71 1.43
N ALA A 227 4.62 4.17 1.00
CA ALA A 227 4.79 5.12 -0.10
C ALA A 227 5.90 4.67 -1.05
N LEU A 228 5.69 4.84 -2.35
CA LEU A 228 6.65 4.58 -3.41
C LEU A 228 6.79 5.83 -4.29
N VAL A 229 8.02 6.19 -4.65
CA VAL A 229 8.31 7.21 -5.68
C VAL A 229 8.55 6.51 -6.99
N LEU A 230 7.79 6.89 -8.01
CA LEU A 230 7.89 6.39 -9.38
C LEU A 230 8.43 7.50 -10.28
N GLU A 231 9.47 7.21 -11.05
CA GLU A 231 10.07 8.16 -12.00
C GLU A 231 10.02 7.63 -13.43
N SER A 232 9.86 8.55 -14.40
CA SER A 232 9.94 8.25 -15.83
C SER A 232 11.36 7.88 -16.25
N SER A 233 11.49 7.14 -17.34
CA SER A 233 12.80 6.80 -17.92
C SER A 233 13.64 8.05 -18.25
N THR A 234 13.00 9.15 -18.68
CA THR A 234 13.69 10.41 -18.97
C THR A 234 14.34 10.98 -17.71
N ARG A 235 13.60 11.01 -16.60
CA ARG A 235 14.17 11.48 -15.33
C ARG A 235 15.31 10.60 -14.82
N MET A 236 15.20 9.28 -15.02
CA MET A 236 16.27 8.35 -14.64
C MET A 236 17.56 8.59 -15.41
N GLN A 237 17.47 9.05 -16.67
CA GLN A 237 18.64 9.44 -17.46
C GLN A 237 19.31 10.70 -16.91
N GLU A 238 18.53 11.63 -16.35
CA GLU A 238 19.04 12.86 -15.71
C GLU A 238 19.62 12.62 -14.31
N ARG A 239 19.32 11.46 -13.71
CA ARG A 239 19.71 11.06 -12.35
C ARG A 239 20.29 9.64 -12.31
N PRO A 240 21.46 9.41 -12.95
CA PRO A 240 22.01 8.04 -13.08
C PRO A 240 22.37 7.38 -11.75
N GLU A 241 22.62 8.17 -10.69
CA GLU A 241 22.86 7.68 -9.31
C GLU A 241 21.58 7.46 -8.49
N ALA A 242 20.39 7.71 -9.04
CA ALA A 242 19.15 7.44 -8.35
C ALA A 242 19.01 5.94 -8.06
N ARG A 243 18.46 5.62 -6.91
CA ARG A 243 18.16 4.23 -6.56
C ARG A 243 17.20 3.61 -7.56
N ASN A 244 17.39 2.34 -7.81
CA ASN A 244 16.49 1.53 -8.63
C ASN A 244 16.05 0.31 -7.80
N TYR A 245 14.86 0.39 -7.21
CA TYR A 245 14.29 -0.72 -6.48
C TYR A 245 13.60 -1.74 -7.37
N ALA A 246 12.97 -1.27 -8.44
CA ALA A 246 12.36 -2.08 -9.48
C ALA A 246 11.97 -1.22 -10.68
N ARG A 247 11.88 -1.86 -11.86
CA ARG A 247 11.29 -1.25 -13.06
C ARG A 247 9.96 -1.93 -13.35
N ILE A 248 8.91 -1.14 -13.51
CA ILE A 248 7.57 -1.62 -13.88
C ILE A 248 7.58 -1.83 -15.40
N ILE A 249 7.59 -3.09 -15.84
CA ILE A 249 7.64 -3.45 -17.27
C ILE A 249 6.25 -3.38 -17.89
N SER A 250 5.29 -4.03 -17.25
CA SER A 250 3.90 -4.06 -17.71
C SER A 250 2.96 -4.30 -16.54
N GLY A 251 1.68 -4.11 -16.77
CA GLY A 251 0.67 -4.45 -15.78
C GLY A 251 -0.73 -4.44 -16.37
N ARG A 252 -1.62 -5.19 -15.76
CA ARG A 252 -3.03 -5.33 -16.14
C ARG A 252 -3.88 -5.49 -14.90
N TRP A 253 -5.11 -5.02 -14.99
CA TRP A 253 -6.17 -5.36 -14.06
C TRP A 253 -7.44 -5.68 -14.85
N ALA A 254 -8.24 -6.59 -14.33
CA ALA A 254 -9.56 -6.89 -14.88
C ALA A 254 -10.48 -7.45 -13.79
N ALA A 255 -11.78 -7.31 -14.01
CA ALA A 255 -12.82 -7.99 -13.26
C ALA A 255 -13.31 -9.20 -14.06
N GLY A 256 -13.51 -10.36 -13.39
CA GLY A 256 -14.05 -11.56 -13.99
C GLY A 256 -13.03 -12.53 -14.62
N GLY A 257 -13.51 -13.71 -15.01
CA GLY A 257 -12.71 -14.85 -15.45
C GLY A 257 -11.82 -14.57 -16.66
N HIS A 258 -10.73 -15.30 -16.79
CA HIS A 258 -9.61 -15.25 -17.74
C HIS A 258 -8.32 -14.61 -17.21
N ALA A 259 -8.19 -14.51 -15.86
CA ALA A 259 -7.00 -13.96 -15.24
C ALA A 259 -5.70 -14.65 -15.77
N ALA A 260 -5.68 -15.97 -15.80
CA ALA A 260 -4.52 -16.73 -16.28
C ALA A 260 -4.15 -16.42 -17.73
N GLU A 261 -5.12 -16.31 -18.62
CA GLU A 261 -4.89 -15.99 -20.04
C GLU A 261 -4.32 -14.58 -20.20
N ILE A 262 -4.90 -13.60 -19.52
CA ILE A 262 -4.47 -12.20 -19.60
C ILE A 262 -3.06 -12.05 -19.02
N ILE A 263 -2.78 -12.70 -17.88
CA ILE A 263 -1.47 -12.66 -17.24
C ILE A 263 -0.43 -13.36 -18.13
N ARG A 264 -0.70 -14.53 -18.71
CA ARG A 264 0.21 -15.20 -19.64
C ARG A 264 0.53 -14.31 -20.85
N LYS A 265 -0.48 -13.63 -21.43
CA LYS A 265 -0.26 -12.65 -22.51
C LYS A 265 0.62 -11.49 -22.05
N MET A 266 0.43 -11.01 -20.82
CA MET A 266 1.25 -9.94 -20.22
C MET A 266 2.71 -10.39 -20.03
N LEU A 267 2.93 -11.64 -19.61
CA LEU A 267 4.25 -12.21 -19.41
C LEU A 267 5.01 -12.43 -20.74
N SER A 268 4.29 -12.56 -21.86
CA SER A 268 4.89 -12.72 -23.23
C SER A 268 5.98 -13.79 -23.30
N GLY A 269 5.82 -14.91 -22.60
CA GLY A 269 6.80 -15.98 -22.51
C GLY A 269 7.94 -15.75 -21.51
N SER A 270 7.96 -14.61 -20.80
CA SER A 270 8.89 -14.37 -19.70
C SER A 270 8.46 -15.14 -18.46
N GLY A 271 9.36 -15.92 -17.86
CA GLY A 271 9.11 -16.65 -16.61
C GLY A 271 9.54 -15.81 -15.40
N PRO A 272 8.63 -15.18 -14.64
CA PRO A 272 9.01 -14.55 -13.38
C PRO A 272 9.50 -15.61 -12.40
N ARG A 273 10.62 -15.33 -11.72
CA ARG A 273 11.20 -16.23 -10.71
C ARG A 273 10.66 -15.97 -9.31
N LEU A 274 10.10 -14.79 -9.09
CA LEU A 274 9.53 -14.37 -7.82
C LEU A 274 8.08 -13.93 -8.03
N ALA A 275 7.18 -14.37 -7.15
CA ALA A 275 5.84 -13.84 -7.06
C ALA A 275 5.63 -13.13 -5.70
N ILE A 276 5.12 -11.91 -5.75
CA ILE A 276 4.75 -11.10 -4.59
C ILE A 276 3.23 -11.04 -4.56
N CYS A 277 2.62 -11.85 -3.70
CA CYS A 277 1.18 -11.95 -3.61
C CYS A 277 0.65 -11.07 -2.47
N SER A 278 -0.27 -10.18 -2.78
CA SER A 278 -1.05 -9.46 -1.80
C SER A 278 -2.43 -10.09 -1.71
N SER A 279 -2.64 -10.91 -0.74
CA SER A 279 -3.98 -11.37 -0.36
C SER A 279 -4.33 -10.74 0.98
N ASN A 280 -5.61 -10.41 1.16
CA ASN A 280 -6.13 -9.83 2.41
C ASN A 280 -6.23 -10.85 3.57
N GLY A 281 -5.44 -11.93 3.54
CA GLY A 281 -5.42 -12.96 4.57
C GLY A 281 -6.62 -13.91 4.58
N GLU A 282 -7.60 -13.73 3.70
CA GLU A 282 -8.69 -14.71 3.55
C GLU A 282 -8.13 -16.02 2.98
N PRO A 283 -8.34 -17.19 3.63
CA PRO A 283 -7.73 -18.46 3.20
C PRO A 283 -8.03 -18.83 1.75
N CYS A 284 -9.24 -18.55 1.27
CA CYS A 284 -9.62 -18.81 -0.12
C CYS A 284 -8.89 -17.88 -1.10
N ALA A 285 -8.65 -16.61 -0.75
CA ALA A 285 -7.91 -15.67 -1.59
C ALA A 285 -6.42 -16.05 -1.66
N VAL A 286 -5.82 -16.48 -0.54
CA VAL A 286 -4.42 -16.94 -0.50
C VAL A 286 -4.23 -18.17 -1.40
N SER A 287 -5.10 -19.18 -1.28
CA SER A 287 -5.00 -20.40 -2.08
C SER A 287 -5.23 -20.13 -3.57
N SER A 288 -6.24 -19.33 -3.92
CA SER A 288 -6.53 -18.98 -5.32
C SER A 288 -5.41 -18.18 -5.98
N THR A 289 -4.81 -17.22 -5.26
CA THR A 289 -3.67 -16.45 -5.76
C THR A 289 -2.46 -17.33 -6.00
N SER A 290 -2.15 -18.23 -5.05
CA SER A 290 -1.02 -19.17 -5.18
C SER A 290 -1.22 -20.14 -6.34
N SER A 291 -2.44 -20.67 -6.51
CA SER A 291 -2.78 -21.56 -7.64
C SER A 291 -2.64 -20.82 -8.98
N LEU A 292 -3.11 -19.58 -9.05
CA LEU A 292 -2.97 -18.76 -10.25
C LEU A 292 -1.49 -18.47 -10.60
N VAL A 293 -0.65 -18.19 -9.59
CA VAL A 293 0.80 -18.04 -9.80
C VAL A 293 1.40 -19.30 -10.40
N ARG A 294 1.12 -20.49 -9.82
CA ARG A 294 1.61 -21.78 -10.36
C ARG A 294 1.16 -22.01 -11.81
N GLU A 295 -0.09 -21.69 -12.09
CA GLU A 295 -0.66 -21.82 -13.42
C GLU A 295 0.00 -20.92 -14.48
N VAL A 296 0.38 -19.68 -14.13
CA VAL A 296 0.90 -18.68 -15.11
C VAL A 296 2.41 -18.59 -15.15
N ALA A 297 3.10 -18.87 -14.04
CA ALA A 297 4.55 -18.73 -13.89
C ALA A 297 5.28 -20.07 -13.67
N GLY A 298 4.56 -21.17 -13.45
CA GLY A 298 5.13 -22.50 -13.21
C GLY A 298 5.55 -22.75 -11.76
N ASP A 299 5.95 -23.99 -11.49
CA ASP A 299 6.32 -24.44 -10.14
C ASP A 299 7.67 -23.91 -9.65
N ASP A 300 8.54 -23.51 -10.55
CA ASP A 300 9.86 -22.94 -10.23
C ASP A 300 9.77 -21.48 -9.73
N CYS A 301 8.61 -20.82 -9.87
CA CYS A 301 8.40 -19.49 -9.37
C CYS A 301 8.27 -19.51 -7.84
N VAL A 302 9.18 -18.81 -7.16
CA VAL A 302 9.17 -18.69 -5.71
C VAL A 302 8.09 -17.69 -5.29
N ILE A 303 7.13 -18.12 -4.47
CA ILE A 303 6.15 -17.20 -3.91
C ILE A 303 6.74 -16.60 -2.63
N ALA A 304 6.93 -15.27 -2.60
CA ALA A 304 7.40 -14.57 -1.41
C ALA A 304 6.42 -14.81 -0.25
N PRO A 305 6.89 -15.32 0.90
CA PRO A 305 6.00 -15.58 2.04
C PRO A 305 5.40 -14.26 2.53
N PRO A 306 4.06 -14.15 2.58
CA PRO A 306 3.40 -12.95 3.06
C PRO A 306 3.69 -12.74 4.55
N GLN A 307 3.91 -11.49 4.94
CA GLN A 307 4.04 -11.15 6.35
C GLN A 307 2.65 -10.91 6.97
N ALA A 308 2.44 -11.38 8.19
CA ALA A 308 1.15 -11.33 8.85
C ALA A 308 0.56 -9.90 8.91
N PHE A 309 1.38 -8.89 9.27
CA PHE A 309 0.89 -7.51 9.35
C PHE A 309 0.47 -6.94 7.98
N ALA A 310 1.20 -7.26 6.92
CA ALA A 310 0.86 -6.77 5.58
C ALA A 310 -0.44 -7.38 5.04
N ARG A 311 -0.75 -8.63 5.43
CA ARG A 311 -2.05 -9.28 5.15
C ARG A 311 -3.22 -8.60 5.87
N GLY A 312 -2.98 -8.06 7.07
CA GLY A 312 -3.98 -7.36 7.86
C GLY A 312 -4.41 -5.98 7.34
N LEU A 313 -3.77 -5.50 6.27
CA LEU A 313 -4.03 -4.19 5.65
C LEU A 313 -5.05 -4.23 4.50
N ALA A 314 -5.91 -5.23 4.43
CA ALA A 314 -6.85 -5.41 3.33
C ALA A 314 -6.16 -5.27 1.95
N GLY A 315 -6.78 -4.58 0.98
CA GLY A 315 -6.23 -4.40 -0.37
C GLY A 315 -5.02 -3.46 -0.47
N THR A 316 -4.58 -2.86 0.62
CA THR A 316 -3.47 -1.87 0.60
C THR A 316 -2.12 -2.48 0.98
N GLY A 317 -2.08 -3.72 1.44
CA GLY A 317 -0.87 -4.42 1.87
C GLY A 317 0.18 -4.66 0.78
N ALA A 318 -0.17 -4.52 -0.49
CA ALA A 318 0.68 -4.76 -1.65
C ALA A 318 2.04 -4.06 -1.60
N LEU A 319 2.04 -2.76 -1.26
CA LEU A 319 3.27 -1.97 -1.18
C LEU A 319 4.19 -2.49 -0.06
N PHE A 320 3.62 -2.91 1.06
CA PHE A 320 4.39 -3.51 2.16
C PHE A 320 4.98 -4.86 1.77
N HIS A 321 4.21 -5.73 1.09
CA HIS A 321 4.71 -7.00 0.58
C HIS A 321 5.87 -6.80 -0.41
N PHE A 322 5.76 -5.80 -1.29
CA PHE A 322 6.84 -5.42 -2.20
C PHE A 322 8.10 -4.98 -1.43
N MET A 323 7.97 -4.05 -0.49
CA MET A 323 9.10 -3.54 0.31
C MET A 323 9.78 -4.66 1.12
N LEU A 324 9.00 -5.59 1.68
CA LEU A 324 9.51 -6.74 2.43
C LEU A 324 10.20 -7.76 1.53
N ALA A 325 9.67 -8.00 0.33
CA ALA A 325 10.32 -8.88 -0.64
C ALA A 325 11.69 -8.33 -1.05
N LEU A 326 11.80 -7.03 -1.29
CA LEU A 326 13.07 -6.36 -1.56
C LEU A 326 14.03 -6.44 -0.37
N SER A 327 13.53 -6.28 0.85
CA SER A 327 14.35 -6.36 2.08
C SER A 327 15.00 -7.72 2.25
N LYS A 328 14.30 -8.80 1.91
CA LYS A 328 14.81 -10.17 1.96
C LYS A 328 15.88 -10.44 0.90
N ARG A 329 15.87 -9.70 -0.22
CA ARG A 329 16.88 -9.80 -1.27
C ARG A 329 18.13 -8.97 -0.96
N ALA A 330 18.00 -7.91 -0.18
CA ALA A 330 19.13 -7.04 0.15
C ALA A 330 20.26 -7.85 0.82
N GLY A 331 21.43 -7.86 0.20
CA GLY A 331 22.59 -8.62 0.65
C GLY A 331 22.85 -9.94 -0.07
N SER A 332 22.01 -10.35 -1.01
CA SER A 332 22.27 -11.52 -1.87
C SER A 332 22.68 -11.04 -3.27
N PRO A 333 23.73 -11.61 -3.86
CA PRO A 333 24.13 -11.30 -5.23
C PRO A 333 23.12 -11.95 -6.20
N HIS A 334 22.07 -11.23 -6.51
CA HIS A 334 21.14 -11.63 -7.56
C HIS A 334 21.38 -10.75 -8.78
N GLY A 335 21.44 -11.34 -9.98
CA GLY A 335 21.32 -10.59 -11.22
C GLY A 335 19.89 -10.06 -11.39
N SER A 336 19.68 -9.22 -12.41
CA SER A 336 18.34 -8.75 -12.77
C SER A 336 17.39 -9.93 -12.96
N GLU A 337 16.25 -9.91 -12.28
CA GLU A 337 15.23 -10.95 -12.39
C GLU A 337 13.82 -10.37 -12.51
N LEU A 338 12.93 -11.13 -13.12
CA LEU A 338 11.53 -10.78 -13.25
C LEU A 338 10.73 -11.24 -12.02
N ALA A 339 9.88 -10.36 -11.52
CA ALA A 339 8.93 -10.63 -10.46
C ALA A 339 7.50 -10.33 -10.91
N LEU A 340 6.57 -11.18 -10.50
CA LEU A 340 5.13 -10.97 -10.67
C LEU A 340 4.54 -10.49 -9.35
N MET A 341 3.99 -9.28 -9.33
CA MET A 341 3.17 -8.80 -8.22
C MET A 341 1.71 -9.04 -8.57
N LEU A 342 0.96 -9.69 -7.69
CA LEU A 342 -0.40 -10.17 -7.99
C LEU A 342 -1.34 -10.01 -6.79
N GLY A 343 -2.44 -9.29 -7.01
CA GLY A 343 -3.62 -9.25 -6.14
C GLY A 343 -4.83 -9.87 -6.81
N THR A 344 -5.65 -10.60 -6.07
CA THR A 344 -6.87 -11.25 -6.59
C THR A 344 -8.08 -11.00 -5.71
N THR A 345 -9.27 -11.17 -6.29
CA THR A 345 -10.56 -11.14 -5.57
C THR A 345 -11.23 -12.51 -5.60
N ARG A 346 -12.26 -12.69 -4.76
CA ARG A 346 -13.11 -13.89 -4.77
C ARG A 346 -13.81 -14.11 -6.11
N ASP A 347 -14.16 -13.05 -6.82
CA ASP A 347 -14.92 -13.06 -8.08
C ASP A 347 -13.99 -13.12 -9.30
N ASN A 348 -12.78 -13.67 -9.16
CA ASN A 348 -11.77 -13.78 -10.21
C ASN A 348 -11.31 -12.44 -10.80
N GLY A 349 -11.52 -11.33 -10.10
CA GLY A 349 -10.85 -10.07 -10.43
C GLY A 349 -9.37 -10.14 -10.04
N PHE A 350 -8.52 -9.40 -10.73
CA PHE A 350 -7.09 -9.35 -10.43
C PHE A 350 -6.46 -8.02 -10.81
N ALA A 351 -5.33 -7.73 -10.18
CA ALA A 351 -4.35 -6.75 -10.63
C ALA A 351 -2.97 -7.41 -10.63
N ALA A 352 -2.28 -7.33 -11.75
CA ALA A 352 -0.97 -7.94 -11.95
C ALA A 352 0.03 -6.94 -12.50
N LEU A 353 1.26 -6.94 -11.97
CA LEU A 353 2.38 -6.16 -12.46
C LEU A 353 3.57 -7.10 -12.71
N LEU A 354 4.23 -6.91 -13.86
CA LEU A 354 5.52 -7.50 -14.14
C LEU A 354 6.60 -6.47 -13.80
N LEU A 355 7.46 -6.83 -12.88
CA LEU A 355 8.55 -6.01 -12.37
C LEU A 355 9.89 -6.62 -12.78
N GLU A 356 10.86 -5.79 -13.10
CA GLU A 356 12.26 -6.16 -13.19
C GLU A 356 12.95 -5.65 -11.92
N LEU A 357 13.48 -6.59 -11.14
CA LEU A 357 14.25 -6.31 -9.93
C LEU A 357 15.74 -6.27 -10.30
N PRO A 358 16.53 -5.30 -9.78
CA PRO A 358 17.97 -5.20 -10.06
C PRO A 358 18.79 -6.29 -9.41
#